data_5b68c6043cb9500b4a2fce005b3d56cd
#
_entry.id   5b68c6043cb9500b4a2fce005b3d56cd
#
_cell.length_a   1.000
_cell.length_b   1.000
_cell.length_c   1.000
_cell.angle_alpha   90.00
_cell.angle_beta   90.00
_cell.angle_gamma   90.00
#
_symmetry.space_group_name_H-M   'P 1'
#
loop_
_entity.id
_entity.type
_entity.pdbx_description
1 polymer ?
#
loop_
_entity_poly.entity_id
_entity_poly.type
_entity_poly.pdbx_seq_one_letter_code
_entity_poly.pdbx_strand_id
1 'polypeptide(L)'
;MLNGYGQKLAKTLAPQYQWEYSYSAAPPSTPFDSLRPRTPFQNWALGYAWEKPFPDRSVHNFYLNPILPQININRVQGFEASLMAHYKVAPHTIFKAKLNYGFSDRIFRPILVLSRDLNSQHTLSIIAGNELRQFNQSPAIVPRANSINNLFFRNNYAKLYAVNFLAISHYFNSKNAHAFMLKNKLSIIENSAVYNNQNTYLYNRNEIVAQENNTISPIGIASGSFESFSQIVHELVVQFGRENESKTYFSHLGIAIKNSVPLNDPELFQPNKNSSDMPVEIYKPHVNWSFQHKQMIETIALGSFKSFVQVGGFIRSSELPFTDLKHFNGNETSVMRGSYLEVFGLLPYYKFSANGHYFQGHFEQNFKGFLWQKLPFIKKLNLHTIVSFKTLHTQGRNPYQEFAIGLGNIGVGRTKILRVDFFRSLHKQEMNAAVRVGLVY
;
A
#
# COMPACT_ATOMS: atom_id res chain seq x y z
N MET A 1 18.77 -12.58 -17.43
CA MET A 1 17.79 -11.60 -17.98
C MET A 1 16.38 -11.64 -17.36
N LEU A 2 16.09 -12.53 -16.41
CA LEU A 2 14.79 -12.62 -15.71
C LEU A 2 14.63 -11.63 -14.53
N ASN A 3 15.74 -11.03 -14.07
CA ASN A 3 15.78 -10.22 -12.84
C ASN A 3 15.08 -8.85 -12.92
N GLY A 4 14.81 -8.33 -14.12
CA GLY A 4 14.16 -7.03 -14.27
C GLY A 4 12.63 -7.05 -14.26
N TYR A 5 12.03 -8.23 -14.48
CA TYR A 5 10.58 -8.36 -14.60
C TYR A 5 9.84 -8.32 -13.26
N GLY A 6 10.37 -8.99 -12.24
CA GLY A 6 9.75 -9.01 -10.93
C GLY A 6 9.79 -7.66 -10.20
N GLN A 7 10.88 -6.89 -10.34
CA GLN A 7 10.97 -5.54 -9.76
C GLN A 7 10.02 -4.55 -10.43
N LYS A 8 9.81 -4.68 -11.76
CA LYS A 8 8.84 -3.86 -12.49
C LYS A 8 7.40 -4.20 -12.14
N LEU A 9 7.12 -5.48 -11.88
CA LEU A 9 5.79 -5.94 -11.47
C LEU A 9 5.42 -5.42 -10.07
N ALA A 10 6.36 -5.44 -9.13
CA ALA A 10 6.16 -4.95 -7.77
C ALA A 10 5.76 -3.48 -7.70
N LYS A 11 6.22 -2.65 -8.65
CA LYS A 11 5.84 -1.23 -8.72
C LYS A 11 4.43 -0.97 -9.26
N THR A 12 3.86 -1.91 -10.02
CA THR A 12 2.53 -1.78 -10.64
C THR A 12 1.40 -2.27 -9.75
N LEU A 13 1.72 -3.01 -8.71
CA LEU A 13 0.73 -3.56 -7.79
C LEU A 13 0.35 -2.59 -6.69
N ALA A 14 -0.86 -2.73 -6.17
CA ALA A 14 -1.26 -2.02 -4.96
C ALA A 14 -0.24 -2.29 -3.83
N PRO A 15 0.07 -1.30 -2.97
CA PRO A 15 1.11 -1.41 -1.94
C PRO A 15 1.02 -2.66 -1.06
N GLN A 16 -0.18 -3.14 -0.78
CA GLN A 16 -0.42 -4.37 -0.01
C GLN A 16 0.12 -5.64 -0.68
N TYR A 17 0.29 -5.62 -2.02
CA TYR A 17 0.82 -6.76 -2.76
C TYR A 17 2.29 -6.58 -3.11
N GLN A 18 2.86 -5.39 -2.93
CA GLN A 18 4.25 -5.11 -3.30
C GLN A 18 5.23 -6.02 -2.58
N TRP A 19 4.99 -6.35 -1.32
CA TRP A 19 5.87 -7.25 -0.61
C TRP A 19 5.76 -8.71 -1.11
N GLU A 20 4.56 -9.17 -1.51
CA GLU A 20 4.39 -10.49 -2.11
C GLU A 20 5.18 -10.61 -3.41
N TYR A 21 5.30 -9.53 -4.18
CA TYR A 21 5.91 -9.49 -5.52
C TYR A 21 7.31 -8.89 -5.57
N SER A 22 7.62 -7.89 -4.76
CA SER A 22 8.99 -7.37 -4.68
C SER A 22 9.96 -8.47 -4.31
N TYR A 23 9.39 -9.56 -3.87
CA TYR A 23 10.11 -10.72 -3.46
C TYR A 23 10.20 -11.83 -4.53
N SER A 24 9.45 -11.82 -5.59
CA SER A 24 9.71 -12.70 -6.74
C SER A 24 10.91 -12.19 -7.58
N ALA A 25 11.25 -10.92 -7.43
CA ALA A 25 12.52 -10.41 -7.94
C ALA A 25 13.67 -11.03 -7.16
N ALA A 26 14.66 -11.56 -7.86
CA ALA A 26 15.94 -11.86 -7.28
C ALA A 26 16.44 -10.64 -6.48
N PRO A 27 17.15 -10.82 -5.38
CA PRO A 27 17.77 -9.74 -4.65
C PRO A 27 18.48 -8.82 -5.63
N PRO A 28 18.45 -7.49 -5.41
CA PRO A 28 19.14 -6.58 -6.32
C PRO A 28 20.54 -7.11 -6.53
N SER A 29 20.87 -7.37 -7.79
CA SER A 29 22.22 -7.73 -8.20
C SER A 29 23.10 -6.47 -8.12
N THR A 30 23.19 -5.90 -6.93
CA THR A 30 24.36 -5.10 -6.62
C THR A 30 25.47 -6.12 -6.53
N PRO A 31 26.55 -5.98 -7.31
CA PRO A 31 27.76 -6.69 -6.98
C PRO A 31 28.14 -6.21 -5.59
N PHE A 32 27.67 -6.94 -4.57
CA PHE A 32 28.22 -6.80 -3.25
C PHE A 32 29.68 -7.16 -3.44
N ASP A 33 30.51 -6.16 -3.30
CA ASP A 33 31.95 -6.32 -3.31
C ASP A 33 32.29 -7.31 -2.20
N SER A 34 32.24 -8.60 -2.54
CA SER A 34 32.45 -9.74 -1.64
C SER A 34 33.91 -9.78 -1.10
N LEU A 35 34.71 -8.82 -1.55
CA LEU A 35 36.16 -8.75 -1.29
C LEU A 35 36.54 -7.97 -0.02
N ARG A 36 35.60 -7.30 0.64
CA ARG A 36 35.89 -6.63 1.93
C ARG A 36 35.04 -7.22 3.06
N PRO A 37 35.69 -7.77 4.09
CA PRO A 37 34.97 -8.24 5.28
C PRO A 37 34.25 -7.08 5.90
N ARG A 38 32.92 -7.18 6.00
CA ARG A 38 32.05 -6.17 6.62
C ARG A 38 32.00 -6.39 8.12
N THR A 39 31.94 -5.30 8.87
CA THR A 39 31.68 -5.38 10.32
C THR A 39 30.25 -5.90 10.57
N PRO A 40 29.97 -6.51 11.74
CA PRO A 40 28.62 -6.92 12.12
C PRO A 40 27.59 -5.78 12.01
N PHE A 41 27.99 -4.56 12.36
CA PHE A 41 27.16 -3.37 12.23
C PHE A 41 26.83 -3.04 10.77
N GLN A 42 27.81 -3.13 9.87
CA GLN A 42 27.56 -2.90 8.43
C GLN A 42 26.61 -3.96 7.86
N ASN A 43 26.72 -5.23 8.26
CA ASN A 43 25.78 -6.26 7.85
C ASN A 43 24.38 -5.99 8.38
N TRP A 44 24.25 -5.52 9.61
CA TRP A 44 22.97 -5.15 10.20
C TRP A 44 22.34 -3.92 9.52
N ALA A 45 23.14 -2.91 9.18
CA ALA A 45 22.68 -1.67 8.57
C ALA A 45 22.39 -1.81 7.08
N LEU A 46 23.19 -2.58 6.34
CA LEU A 46 23.14 -2.71 4.87
C LEU A 46 22.51 -4.03 4.41
N GLY A 47 22.22 -4.95 5.33
CA GLY A 47 21.78 -6.30 5.01
C GLY A 47 22.94 -7.25 4.72
N TYR A 48 22.61 -8.53 4.63
CA TYR A 48 23.56 -9.61 4.41
C TYR A 48 23.15 -10.42 3.19
N ALA A 49 24.10 -10.78 2.35
CA ALA A 49 23.91 -11.67 1.21
C ALA A 49 24.94 -12.78 1.23
N TRP A 50 24.50 -13.98 0.88
CA TRP A 50 25.35 -15.15 0.75
C TRP A 50 24.93 -15.95 -0.47
N GLU A 51 25.91 -16.46 -1.22
CA GLU A 51 25.69 -17.20 -2.45
C GLU A 51 26.54 -18.49 -2.45
N LYS A 52 25.95 -19.58 -2.89
CA LYS A 52 26.62 -20.86 -3.12
C LYS A 52 26.04 -21.51 -4.37
N PRO A 53 26.91 -22.02 -5.29
CA PRO A 53 26.43 -22.69 -6.49
C PRO A 53 25.73 -24.01 -6.15
N PHE A 54 24.69 -24.33 -6.88
CA PHE A 54 24.06 -25.65 -6.93
C PHE A 54 24.87 -26.57 -7.85
N PRO A 55 24.69 -27.91 -7.75
CA PRO A 55 25.32 -28.86 -8.67
C PRO A 55 24.95 -28.64 -10.16
N ASP A 56 23.77 -28.11 -10.44
CA ASP A 56 23.26 -27.77 -11.78
C ASP A 56 23.75 -26.41 -12.31
N ARG A 57 24.78 -25.81 -11.68
CA ARG A 57 25.31 -24.46 -11.97
C ARG A 57 24.37 -23.31 -11.64
N SER A 58 23.19 -23.55 -11.10
CA SER A 58 22.37 -22.48 -10.50
C SER A 58 22.96 -22.07 -9.15
N VAL A 59 22.48 -20.99 -8.55
CA VAL A 59 23.06 -20.45 -7.31
C VAL A 59 22.02 -20.45 -6.20
N HIS A 60 22.40 -21.00 -5.04
CA HIS A 60 21.71 -20.76 -3.79
C HIS A 60 21.97 -19.32 -3.36
N ASN A 61 20.93 -18.57 -3.09
CA ASN A 61 21.08 -17.21 -2.61
C ASN A 61 20.31 -17.07 -1.30
N PHE A 62 20.99 -16.59 -0.28
CA PHE A 62 20.39 -16.11 0.95
C PHE A 62 20.57 -14.60 1.01
N TYR A 63 19.50 -13.90 1.31
CA TYR A 63 19.53 -12.46 1.50
C TYR A 63 18.73 -12.07 2.73
N LEU A 64 19.35 -11.27 3.60
CA LEU A 64 18.73 -10.66 4.77
C LEU A 64 18.62 -9.16 4.53
N ASN A 65 17.42 -8.63 4.63
CA ASN A 65 17.18 -7.18 4.46
C ASN A 65 17.85 -6.39 5.60
N PRO A 66 18.24 -5.12 5.34
CA PRO A 66 18.69 -4.20 6.40
C PRO A 66 17.64 -4.10 7.51
N ILE A 67 18.06 -4.23 8.77
CA ILE A 67 17.14 -4.23 9.92
C ILE A 67 16.72 -2.81 10.30
N LEU A 68 17.65 -1.86 10.26
CA LEU A 68 17.39 -0.49 10.69
C LEU A 68 16.19 0.17 9.98
N PRO A 69 15.99 0.01 8.65
CA PRO A 69 14.81 0.51 7.98
C PRO A 69 13.50 -0.18 8.37
N GLN A 70 13.57 -1.32 9.05
CA GLN A 70 12.43 -2.15 9.44
C GLN A 70 11.96 -1.88 10.88
N ILE A 71 12.52 -0.86 11.54
CA ILE A 71 12.08 -0.41 12.87
C ILE A 71 11.06 0.71 12.68
N ASN A 72 9.89 0.57 13.28
CA ASN A 72 8.82 1.57 13.24
C ASN A 72 8.16 1.69 14.61
N ILE A 73 7.21 2.64 14.72
CA ILE A 73 6.43 2.87 15.93
C ILE A 73 4.97 3.04 15.54
N ASN A 74 4.10 2.29 16.21
CA ASN A 74 2.66 2.43 16.09
C ASN A 74 1.98 2.26 17.47
N ARG A 75 0.69 2.57 17.54
CA ARG A 75 -0.06 2.58 18.81
C ARG A 75 -0.37 1.19 19.37
N VAL A 76 -0.31 0.16 18.56
CA VAL A 76 -0.58 -1.24 19.00
C VAL A 76 0.69 -1.88 19.52
N GLN A 77 1.76 -1.85 18.74
CA GLN A 77 2.99 -2.57 19.03
C GLN A 77 4.00 -1.73 19.82
N GLY A 78 3.76 -0.42 19.98
CA GLY A 78 4.79 0.49 20.44
C GLY A 78 5.94 0.53 19.43
N PHE A 79 7.14 0.24 19.86
CA PHE A 79 8.24 -0.11 18.95
C PHE A 79 7.94 -1.45 18.29
N GLU A 80 8.21 -1.52 16.99
CA GLU A 80 8.21 -2.76 16.24
C GLU A 80 9.52 -2.94 15.48
N ALA A 81 9.98 -4.18 15.41
CA ALA A 81 11.14 -4.55 14.60
C ALA A 81 10.76 -5.69 13.67
N SER A 82 11.14 -5.61 12.41
CA SER A 82 10.95 -6.68 11.43
C SER A 82 12.28 -7.19 10.90
N LEU A 83 12.36 -8.48 10.71
CA LEU A 83 13.44 -9.18 10.03
C LEU A 83 12.88 -9.82 8.77
N MET A 84 13.50 -9.57 7.62
CA MET A 84 13.08 -10.15 6.36
C MET A 84 14.22 -10.92 5.72
N ALA A 85 14.00 -12.20 5.45
CA ALA A 85 14.95 -13.08 4.83
C ALA A 85 14.36 -13.73 3.57
N HIS A 86 15.24 -13.99 2.61
CA HIS A 86 14.93 -14.67 1.36
C HIS A 86 15.96 -15.77 1.16
N TYR A 87 15.49 -16.93 0.76
CA TYR A 87 16.36 -18.05 0.46
C TYR A 87 15.89 -18.76 -0.80
N LYS A 88 16.76 -18.82 -1.80
CA LYS A 88 16.54 -19.65 -2.98
C LYS A 88 16.87 -21.09 -2.64
N VAL A 89 15.83 -21.87 -2.35
CA VAL A 89 15.95 -23.28 -1.91
C VAL A 89 16.32 -24.21 -3.05
N ALA A 90 15.81 -23.91 -4.27
CA ALA A 90 16.05 -24.68 -5.48
C ALA A 90 16.02 -23.74 -6.69
N PRO A 91 16.44 -24.15 -7.90
CA PRO A 91 16.52 -23.28 -9.08
C PRO A 91 15.31 -22.42 -9.35
N HIS A 92 14.11 -22.95 -9.09
CA HIS A 92 12.82 -22.28 -9.33
C HIS A 92 11.98 -22.11 -8.06
N THR A 93 12.59 -22.27 -6.87
CA THR A 93 11.86 -22.23 -5.61
C THR A 93 12.52 -21.25 -4.64
N ILE A 94 11.74 -20.30 -4.15
CA ILE A 94 12.17 -19.28 -3.20
C ILE A 94 11.34 -19.39 -1.94
N PHE A 95 12.01 -19.50 -0.80
CA PHE A 95 11.40 -19.35 0.52
C PHE A 95 11.67 -17.94 1.04
N LYS A 96 10.66 -17.32 1.68
CA LYS A 96 10.77 -16.01 2.29
C LYS A 96 10.15 -16.03 3.67
N ALA A 97 10.77 -15.31 4.58
CA ALA A 97 10.28 -15.13 5.92
C ALA A 97 10.32 -13.65 6.28
N LYS A 98 9.21 -13.14 6.82
CA LYS A 98 9.16 -11.86 7.53
C LYS A 98 8.78 -12.19 8.96
N LEU A 99 9.62 -11.76 9.90
CA LEU A 99 9.41 -11.94 11.33
C LEU A 99 9.24 -10.54 11.91
N ASN A 100 8.08 -10.24 12.48
CA ASN A 100 7.79 -8.96 13.11
C ASN A 100 7.54 -9.18 14.60
N TYR A 101 8.09 -8.33 15.44
CA TYR A 101 7.86 -8.34 16.89
C TYR A 101 7.44 -6.96 17.37
N GLY A 102 6.35 -6.90 18.09
CA GLY A 102 5.88 -5.70 18.79
C GLY A 102 6.31 -5.72 20.25
N PHE A 103 6.98 -4.66 20.69
CA PHE A 103 7.53 -4.61 22.05
C PHE A 103 6.48 -4.30 23.12
N SER A 104 5.40 -3.59 22.76
CA SER A 104 4.33 -3.27 23.73
C SER A 104 3.26 -4.34 23.82
N ASP A 105 2.83 -4.92 22.71
CA ASP A 105 1.86 -6.02 22.71
C ASP A 105 2.54 -7.39 22.93
N ARG A 106 3.86 -7.47 22.81
CA ARG A 106 4.69 -8.68 23.01
C ARG A 106 4.29 -9.84 22.09
N ILE A 107 3.76 -9.53 20.92
CA ILE A 107 3.32 -10.54 19.96
C ILE A 107 4.34 -10.67 18.83
N PHE A 108 4.69 -11.93 18.58
CA PHE A 108 5.51 -12.30 17.43
C PHE A 108 4.62 -12.66 16.24
N ARG A 109 4.84 -12.01 15.11
CA ARG A 109 4.03 -12.12 13.89
C ARG A 109 4.89 -12.59 12.71
N PRO A 110 4.94 -13.90 12.48
CA PRO A 110 5.65 -14.45 11.34
C PRO A 110 4.77 -14.40 10.08
N ILE A 111 5.42 -14.18 8.92
CA ILE A 111 4.84 -14.42 7.60
C ILE A 111 5.84 -15.26 6.81
N LEU A 112 5.37 -16.38 6.28
CA LEU A 112 6.14 -17.32 5.50
C LEU A 112 5.58 -17.43 4.10
N VAL A 113 6.44 -17.43 3.10
CA VAL A 113 6.08 -17.56 1.69
C VAL A 113 6.95 -18.61 1.04
N LEU A 114 6.34 -19.59 0.42
CA LEU A 114 7.00 -20.53 -0.47
C LEU A 114 6.48 -20.26 -1.88
N SER A 115 7.37 -19.84 -2.78
CA SER A 115 7.04 -19.57 -4.19
C SER A 115 7.81 -20.48 -5.10
N ARG A 116 7.14 -21.04 -6.11
CA ARG A 116 7.75 -21.87 -7.14
C ARG A 116 7.35 -21.41 -8.53
N ASP A 117 8.34 -21.12 -9.36
CA ASP A 117 8.14 -20.89 -10.77
C ASP A 117 7.91 -22.24 -11.46
N LEU A 118 6.68 -22.47 -11.95
CA LEU A 118 6.34 -23.68 -12.71
C LEU A 118 6.95 -23.62 -14.11
N ASN A 119 7.03 -22.43 -14.65
CA ASN A 119 7.74 -22.08 -15.87
C ASN A 119 8.02 -20.57 -15.89
N SER A 120 8.51 -20.05 -17.02
CA SER A 120 8.86 -18.63 -17.15
C SER A 120 7.67 -17.65 -17.10
N GLN A 121 6.44 -18.12 -17.07
CA GLN A 121 5.21 -17.32 -17.08
C GLN A 121 4.32 -17.59 -15.86
N HIS A 122 4.43 -18.75 -15.25
CA HIS A 122 3.56 -19.18 -14.17
C HIS A 122 4.33 -19.35 -12.86
N THR A 123 3.87 -18.69 -11.81
CA THR A 123 4.38 -18.84 -10.44
C THR A 123 3.25 -19.25 -9.51
N LEU A 124 3.47 -20.27 -8.71
CA LEU A 124 2.58 -20.69 -7.63
C LEU A 124 3.22 -20.31 -6.29
N SER A 125 2.41 -19.78 -5.36
CA SER A 125 2.89 -19.42 -4.02
C SER A 125 1.92 -19.87 -2.95
N ILE A 126 2.45 -20.35 -1.83
CA ILE A 126 1.72 -20.61 -0.59
C ILE A 126 2.22 -19.59 0.42
N ILE A 127 1.29 -18.92 1.10
CA ILE A 127 1.58 -17.82 2.01
C ILE A 127 0.79 -18.06 3.29
N ALA A 128 1.46 -18.03 4.43
CA ALA A 128 0.81 -18.16 5.73
C ALA A 128 1.44 -17.19 6.73
N GLY A 129 0.63 -16.69 7.65
CA GLY A 129 1.20 -15.84 8.69
C GLY A 129 0.19 -15.06 9.50
N ASN A 130 0.76 -14.24 10.37
CA ASN A 130 0.09 -13.23 11.18
C ASN A 130 0.68 -11.85 10.90
N GLU A 131 -0.14 -10.84 10.73
CA GLU A 131 0.31 -9.45 10.57
C GLU A 131 -0.72 -8.44 11.07
N LEU A 132 -0.27 -7.21 11.29
CA LEU A 132 -1.16 -6.07 11.42
C LEU A 132 -1.37 -5.43 10.05
N ARG A 133 -2.62 -5.21 9.67
CA ARG A 133 -3.03 -4.52 8.45
C ARG A 133 -3.71 -3.20 8.77
N GLN A 134 -3.53 -2.20 7.89
CA GLN A 134 -4.38 -1.02 7.89
C GLN A 134 -5.73 -1.37 7.25
N PHE A 135 -6.81 -0.78 7.75
CA PHE A 135 -8.14 -0.97 7.16
C PHE A 135 -8.17 -0.55 5.68
N ASN A 136 -7.44 0.48 5.31
CA ASN A 136 -7.27 0.83 3.90
C ASN A 136 -6.39 -0.22 3.20
N GLN A 137 -6.93 -0.85 2.16
CA GLN A 137 -6.23 -1.84 1.34
C GLN A 137 -4.97 -1.28 0.66
N SER A 138 -4.98 0.00 0.31
CA SER A 138 -3.78 0.76 -0.03
C SER A 138 -3.43 1.59 1.20
N PRO A 139 -2.33 1.31 1.93
CA PRO A 139 -2.07 1.95 3.21
C PRO A 139 -2.19 3.47 3.14
N ALA A 140 -3.10 4.04 3.95
CA ALA A 140 -3.35 5.47 3.98
C ALA A 140 -2.08 6.24 4.38
N ILE A 141 -1.31 5.67 5.31
CA ILE A 141 -0.05 6.24 5.75
C ILE A 141 1.03 5.16 5.83
N VAL A 142 2.24 5.49 5.41
CA VAL A 142 3.36 4.57 5.51
C VAL A 142 3.90 4.46 6.92
N PRO A 143 4.47 3.31 7.32
CA PRO A 143 4.90 3.07 8.71
C PRO A 143 5.81 4.16 9.28
N ARG A 144 6.80 4.65 8.52
CA ARG A 144 7.71 5.71 8.99
C ARG A 144 7.02 7.05 9.22
N ALA A 145 6.12 7.45 8.32
CA ALA A 145 5.36 8.69 8.51
C ALA A 145 4.41 8.55 9.71
N ASN A 146 3.80 7.37 9.89
CA ASN A 146 3.01 7.07 11.07
C ASN A 146 3.84 7.10 12.35
N SER A 147 5.08 6.58 12.33
CA SER A 147 6.01 6.64 13.47
C SER A 147 6.29 8.09 13.90
N ILE A 148 6.60 8.99 12.95
CA ILE A 148 6.82 10.42 13.22
C ILE A 148 5.56 11.05 13.82
N ASN A 149 4.39 10.77 13.23
CA ASN A 149 3.12 11.32 13.72
C ASN A 149 2.77 10.81 15.13
N ASN A 150 3.04 9.54 15.42
CA ASN A 150 2.83 8.97 16.76
C ASN A 150 3.77 9.59 17.80
N LEU A 151 5.07 9.71 17.48
CA LEU A 151 6.09 10.22 18.43
C LEU A 151 5.95 11.69 18.75
N PHE A 152 5.74 12.53 17.73
CA PHE A 152 5.81 13.98 17.87
C PHE A 152 4.44 14.66 17.96
N PHE A 153 3.40 14.07 17.34
CA PHE A 153 2.09 14.72 17.21
C PHE A 153 0.95 13.95 17.87
N ARG A 154 1.19 12.77 18.45
CA ARG A 154 0.18 11.87 19.04
C ARG A 154 -0.96 11.46 18.11
N ASN A 155 -0.80 11.60 16.81
CA ASN A 155 -1.80 11.22 15.83
C ASN A 155 -1.73 9.72 15.54
N ASN A 156 -2.87 9.03 15.58
CA ASN A 156 -3.00 7.63 15.18
C ASN A 156 -3.74 7.52 13.84
N TYR A 157 -3.05 7.82 12.76
CA TYR A 157 -3.62 7.75 11.42
C TYR A 157 -3.68 6.33 10.85
N ALA A 158 -2.74 5.46 11.20
CA ALA A 158 -2.76 4.07 10.81
C ALA A 158 -3.74 3.29 11.71
N LYS A 159 -4.96 3.13 11.26
CA LYS A 159 -5.95 2.26 11.88
C LYS A 159 -5.64 0.81 11.53
N LEU A 160 -5.34 -0.01 12.54
CA LEU A 160 -4.82 -1.35 12.39
C LEU A 160 -5.80 -2.41 12.91
N TYR A 161 -5.73 -3.59 12.32
CA TYR A 161 -6.36 -4.81 12.81
C TYR A 161 -5.41 -5.99 12.60
N ALA A 162 -5.53 -7.03 13.41
CA ALA A 162 -4.72 -8.24 13.27
C ALA A 162 -5.34 -9.20 12.26
N VAL A 163 -4.48 -9.89 11.51
CA VAL A 163 -4.90 -10.86 10.51
C VAL A 163 -4.08 -12.12 10.63
N ASN A 164 -4.73 -13.25 10.86
CA ASN A 164 -4.18 -14.59 10.64
C ASN A 164 -4.64 -15.07 9.27
N PHE A 165 -3.75 -15.62 8.46
CA PHE A 165 -4.13 -16.03 7.12
C PHE A 165 -3.32 -17.18 6.58
N LEU A 166 -3.99 -17.97 5.71
CA LEU A 166 -3.39 -18.95 4.83
C LEU A 166 -3.89 -18.68 3.42
N ALA A 167 -3.00 -18.61 2.44
CA ALA A 167 -3.37 -18.31 1.06
C ALA A 167 -2.57 -19.14 0.05
N ILE A 168 -3.23 -19.45 -1.05
CA ILE A 168 -2.59 -19.99 -2.26
C ILE A 168 -2.79 -18.97 -3.37
N SER A 169 -1.74 -18.60 -4.07
CA SER A 169 -1.81 -17.67 -5.18
C SER A 169 -1.10 -18.22 -6.42
N HIS A 170 -1.75 -18.04 -7.55
CA HIS A 170 -1.21 -18.32 -8.87
C HIS A 170 -1.05 -17.01 -9.64
N TYR A 171 0.11 -16.83 -10.24
CA TYR A 171 0.45 -15.69 -11.07
C TYR A 171 0.80 -16.16 -12.46
N PHE A 172 0.17 -15.52 -13.44
CA PHE A 172 0.54 -15.64 -14.84
C PHE A 172 1.04 -14.30 -15.35
N ASN A 173 2.17 -14.29 -16.02
CA ASN A 173 2.77 -13.08 -16.61
C ASN A 173 3.17 -13.36 -18.06
N SER A 174 2.48 -12.72 -18.99
CA SER A 174 2.79 -12.84 -20.43
C SER A 174 4.15 -12.27 -20.76
N LYS A 175 4.89 -12.95 -21.64
CA LYS A 175 6.18 -12.47 -22.15
C LYS A 175 6.06 -11.46 -23.30
N ASN A 176 4.88 -11.31 -23.88
CA ASN A 176 4.67 -10.52 -25.09
C ASN A 176 4.73 -9.01 -24.82
N ALA A 177 4.88 -8.23 -25.88
CA ALA A 177 4.92 -6.77 -25.85
C ALA A 177 3.65 -6.15 -25.22
N HIS A 178 2.51 -6.80 -25.36
CA HIS A 178 1.28 -6.47 -24.64
C HIS A 178 1.29 -7.20 -23.30
N ALA A 179 1.87 -6.57 -22.28
CA ALA A 179 1.98 -7.18 -20.97
C ALA A 179 0.59 -7.47 -20.40
N PHE A 180 0.30 -8.75 -20.25
CA PHE A 180 -0.88 -9.26 -19.57
C PHE A 180 -0.44 -9.98 -18.30
N MET A 181 -1.04 -9.64 -17.18
CA MET A 181 -0.84 -10.30 -15.90
C MET A 181 -2.18 -10.76 -15.35
N LEU A 182 -2.22 -11.98 -14.85
CA LEU A 182 -3.34 -12.56 -14.10
C LEU A 182 -2.84 -12.97 -12.72
N LYS A 183 -3.52 -12.52 -11.68
CA LYS A 183 -3.37 -13.02 -10.30
C LYS A 183 -4.66 -13.69 -9.89
N ASN A 184 -4.54 -14.90 -9.39
CA ASN A 184 -5.62 -15.64 -8.76
C ASN A 184 -5.18 -16.05 -7.36
N LYS A 185 -5.89 -15.64 -6.31
CA LYS A 185 -5.55 -15.91 -4.92
C LYS A 185 -6.76 -16.37 -4.14
N LEU A 186 -6.65 -17.50 -3.49
CA LEU A 186 -7.63 -18.02 -2.54
C LEU A 186 -7.00 -17.97 -1.14
N SER A 187 -7.72 -17.43 -0.17
CA SER A 187 -7.24 -17.30 1.20
C SER A 187 -8.34 -17.56 2.23
N ILE A 188 -7.94 -18.14 3.35
CA ILE A 188 -8.72 -18.18 4.58
C ILE A 188 -8.11 -17.14 5.49
N ILE A 189 -8.92 -16.24 6.02
CA ILE A 189 -8.48 -15.07 6.78
C ILE A 189 -9.31 -15.00 8.06
N GLU A 190 -8.63 -14.82 9.19
CA GLU A 190 -9.22 -14.44 10.46
C GLU A 190 -8.81 -13.00 10.78
N ASN A 191 -9.78 -12.13 10.93
CA ASN A 191 -9.60 -10.73 11.28
C ASN A 191 -9.92 -10.52 12.75
N SER A 192 -9.04 -9.82 13.48
CA SER A 192 -9.22 -9.57 14.91
C SER A 192 -9.01 -8.11 15.25
N ALA A 193 -9.82 -7.59 16.15
CA ALA A 193 -9.66 -6.25 16.69
C ALA A 193 -8.35 -6.12 17.48
N VAL A 194 -7.73 -4.95 17.40
CA VAL A 194 -6.55 -4.61 18.19
C VAL A 194 -6.73 -3.25 18.85
N TYR A 195 -6.15 -3.09 20.03
CA TYR A 195 -6.31 -1.90 20.86
C TYR A 195 -4.98 -1.15 20.99
N ASN A 196 -5.07 0.13 21.34
CA ASN A 196 -3.89 0.93 21.63
C ASN A 196 -3.26 0.47 22.94
N ASN A 197 -2.05 -0.10 22.86
CA ASN A 197 -1.29 -0.56 24.03
C ASN A 197 -0.26 0.46 24.51
N GLN A 198 0.07 1.48 23.69
CA GLN A 198 1.20 2.34 23.92
C GLN A 198 0.86 3.82 23.85
N ASN A 199 1.22 4.53 24.91
CA ASN A 199 1.14 6.00 25.02
C ASN A 199 2.52 6.67 24.93
N THR A 200 3.44 6.11 24.15
CA THR A 200 4.78 6.65 23.99
C THR A 200 4.80 7.83 23.04
N TYR A 201 5.25 8.96 23.51
CA TYR A 201 5.53 10.14 22.72
C TYR A 201 6.70 10.89 23.34
N LEU A 202 7.50 11.53 22.51
CA LEU A 202 8.63 12.33 22.95
C LEU A 202 8.17 13.70 23.49
N TYR A 203 6.98 14.14 23.11
CA TYR A 203 6.45 15.45 23.46
C TYR A 203 5.11 15.32 24.20
N ASN A 204 5.06 15.75 25.45
CA ASN A 204 3.86 15.67 26.28
C ASN A 204 2.96 16.90 26.04
N ARG A 205 1.94 16.77 25.18
CA ARG A 205 0.81 17.69 25.10
C ARG A 205 -0.37 17.05 25.81
N ASN A 206 -0.77 17.60 26.94
CA ASN A 206 -1.68 16.98 27.91
C ASN A 206 -3.13 16.71 27.44
N GLU A 207 -3.53 17.06 26.22
CA GLU A 207 -4.94 17.13 25.86
C GLU A 207 -5.36 16.24 24.70
N ILE A 208 -4.45 15.59 23.97
CA ILE A 208 -4.82 14.81 22.78
C ILE A 208 -4.76 13.31 23.08
N VAL A 209 -5.92 12.69 23.29
CA VAL A 209 -6.06 11.25 23.33
C VAL A 209 -5.97 10.71 21.89
N ALA A 210 -5.08 9.75 21.67
CA ALA A 210 -4.99 9.09 20.36
C ALA A 210 -6.28 8.31 20.07
N GLN A 211 -6.80 8.46 18.84
CA GLN A 211 -7.99 7.72 18.43
C GLN A 211 -7.76 6.21 18.47
N GLU A 212 -8.78 5.48 18.92
CA GLU A 212 -8.78 4.02 18.94
C GLU A 212 -8.62 3.41 17.55
N ASN A 213 -8.00 2.23 17.47
CA ASN A 213 -7.79 1.54 16.19
C ASN A 213 -9.09 1.02 15.59
N ASN A 214 -10.02 0.57 16.43
CA ASN A 214 -11.20 -0.15 15.98
C ASN A 214 -12.37 0.76 15.58
N THR A 215 -12.23 2.08 15.77
CA THR A 215 -13.28 3.04 15.42
C THR A 215 -13.01 3.69 14.07
N ILE A 216 -13.83 3.36 13.08
CA ILE A 216 -13.89 4.02 11.79
C ILE A 216 -15.30 4.55 11.62
N SER A 217 -15.42 5.85 11.36
CA SER A 217 -16.72 6.52 11.21
C SER A 217 -16.85 7.14 9.82
N PRO A 218 -17.16 6.36 8.78
CA PRO A 218 -17.42 6.89 7.46
C PRO A 218 -18.72 7.70 7.44
N ILE A 219 -18.79 8.71 6.57
CA ILE A 219 -20.04 9.49 6.39
C ILE A 219 -21.14 8.55 5.86
N GLY A 220 -22.30 8.56 6.50
CA GLY A 220 -23.48 7.82 6.05
C GLY A 220 -23.41 6.30 6.17
N ILE A 221 -22.41 5.79 6.87
CA ILE A 221 -22.32 4.38 7.28
C ILE A 221 -22.28 4.38 8.81
N ALA A 222 -23.12 3.57 9.44
CA ALA A 222 -23.10 3.44 10.90
C ALA A 222 -21.71 3.00 11.37
N SER A 223 -21.15 3.70 12.36
CA SER A 223 -19.93 3.27 13.03
C SER A 223 -20.31 2.18 14.03
N GLY A 224 -19.80 0.97 13.83
CA GLY A 224 -19.89 -0.13 14.76
C GLY A 224 -18.54 -0.39 15.42
N SER A 225 -18.52 -1.23 16.45
CA SER A 225 -17.29 -1.83 16.94
C SER A 225 -16.82 -2.87 15.93
N PHE A 226 -15.51 -2.90 15.66
CA PHE A 226 -14.96 -3.97 14.85
C PHE A 226 -14.93 -5.27 15.68
N GLU A 227 -15.70 -6.25 15.25
CA GLU A 227 -15.69 -7.59 15.83
C GLU A 227 -14.77 -8.53 15.04
N SER A 228 -14.24 -9.54 15.76
CA SER A 228 -13.40 -10.56 15.13
C SER A 228 -14.25 -11.50 14.28
N PHE A 229 -13.78 -11.81 13.08
CA PHE A 229 -14.49 -12.72 12.19
C PHE A 229 -13.53 -13.43 11.24
N SER A 230 -13.96 -14.59 10.74
CA SER A 230 -13.24 -15.35 9.73
C SER A 230 -13.96 -15.31 8.40
N GLN A 231 -13.20 -15.38 7.30
CA GLN A 231 -13.74 -15.38 5.95
C GLN A 231 -12.87 -16.16 4.96
N ILE A 232 -13.51 -16.68 3.93
CA ILE A 232 -12.82 -17.15 2.72
C ILE A 232 -12.85 -16.02 1.70
N VAL A 233 -11.68 -15.68 1.17
CA VAL A 233 -11.54 -14.61 0.18
C VAL A 233 -10.90 -15.16 -1.09
N HIS A 234 -11.57 -14.95 -2.20
CA HIS A 234 -11.06 -15.22 -3.54
C HIS A 234 -10.83 -13.89 -4.27
N GLU A 235 -9.61 -13.64 -4.70
CA GLU A 235 -9.21 -12.44 -5.47
C GLU A 235 -8.79 -12.84 -6.88
N LEU A 236 -9.38 -12.18 -7.87
CA LEU A 236 -8.97 -12.24 -9.27
C LEU A 236 -8.54 -10.84 -9.70
N VAL A 237 -7.31 -10.69 -10.15
CA VAL A 237 -6.79 -9.43 -10.70
C VAL A 237 -6.24 -9.68 -12.09
N VAL A 238 -6.70 -8.89 -13.04
CA VAL A 238 -6.25 -8.89 -14.43
C VAL A 238 -5.69 -7.53 -14.76
N GLN A 239 -4.50 -7.49 -15.34
CA GLN A 239 -3.85 -6.24 -15.73
C GLN A 239 -3.35 -6.33 -17.17
N PHE A 240 -3.54 -5.25 -17.92
CA PHE A 240 -3.05 -5.06 -19.28
C PHE A 240 -2.17 -3.82 -19.35
N GLY A 241 -1.13 -3.87 -20.17
CA GLY A 241 -0.19 -2.77 -20.31
C GLY A 241 0.93 -2.83 -19.27
N ARG A 242 1.95 -2.00 -19.49
CA ARG A 242 3.10 -1.86 -18.59
C ARG A 242 3.26 -0.41 -18.21
N GLU A 243 3.43 -0.17 -16.92
CA GLU A 243 3.97 1.09 -16.46
C GLU A 243 5.46 1.08 -16.76
N ASN A 244 5.89 1.93 -17.71
CA ASN A 244 7.29 2.09 -18.05
C ASN A 244 7.69 3.54 -17.81
N GLU A 245 8.35 3.80 -16.69
CA GLU A 245 8.78 5.14 -16.26
C GLU A 245 9.72 5.84 -17.26
N SER A 246 10.33 5.08 -18.18
CA SER A 246 11.26 5.62 -19.18
C SER A 246 10.62 5.98 -20.52
N LYS A 247 9.31 5.72 -20.70
CA LYS A 247 8.62 6.01 -21.95
C LYS A 247 7.77 7.27 -21.84
N THR A 248 7.72 8.00 -22.95
CA THR A 248 6.87 9.19 -23.11
C THR A 248 5.37 8.88 -23.08
N TYR A 249 5.02 7.61 -23.14
CA TYR A 249 3.64 7.13 -23.07
C TYR A 249 3.57 5.79 -22.37
N PHE A 250 2.65 5.65 -21.43
CA PHE A 250 2.19 4.36 -20.94
C PHE A 250 0.67 4.37 -20.72
N SER A 251 0.05 3.20 -20.85
CA SER A 251 -1.34 2.95 -20.49
C SER A 251 -1.43 1.62 -19.77
N HIS A 252 -2.10 1.62 -18.64
CA HIS A 252 -2.29 0.45 -17.80
C HIS A 252 -3.76 0.33 -17.42
N LEU A 253 -4.33 -0.83 -17.69
CA LEU A 253 -5.70 -1.20 -17.38
C LEU A 253 -5.71 -2.31 -16.33
N GLY A 254 -6.48 -2.16 -15.29
CA GLY A 254 -6.63 -3.16 -14.25
C GLY A 254 -8.09 -3.49 -13.96
N ILE A 255 -8.39 -4.76 -13.80
CA ILE A 255 -9.68 -5.27 -13.32
C ILE A 255 -9.40 -6.10 -12.09
N ALA A 256 -10.13 -5.85 -11.00
CA ALA A 256 -10.04 -6.65 -9.79
C ALA A 256 -11.44 -7.06 -9.32
N ILE A 257 -11.55 -8.33 -8.96
CA ILE A 257 -12.76 -8.91 -8.37
C ILE A 257 -12.34 -9.61 -7.08
N LYS A 258 -13.00 -9.28 -5.97
CA LYS A 258 -12.79 -9.90 -4.66
C LYS A 258 -14.13 -10.45 -4.18
N ASN A 259 -14.22 -11.77 -4.06
CA ASN A 259 -15.34 -12.46 -3.43
C ASN A 259 -14.98 -12.75 -1.98
N SER A 260 -15.83 -12.36 -1.05
CA SER A 260 -15.65 -12.61 0.39
C SER A 260 -16.85 -13.36 0.93
N VAL A 261 -16.60 -14.47 1.61
CA VAL A 261 -17.61 -15.32 2.26
C VAL A 261 -17.24 -15.43 3.74
N PRO A 262 -17.92 -14.67 4.63
CA PRO A 262 -17.73 -14.78 6.06
C PRO A 262 -18.11 -16.18 6.55
N LEU A 263 -17.35 -16.68 7.52
CA LEU A 263 -17.55 -18.00 8.15
C LEU A 263 -18.25 -17.89 9.51
N ASN A 264 -18.91 -16.78 9.78
CA ASN A 264 -19.63 -16.51 11.03
C ASN A 264 -20.96 -17.27 11.07
N ASP A 265 -20.92 -18.58 10.90
CA ASP A 265 -22.10 -19.40 11.20
C ASP A 265 -22.06 -19.75 12.71
N PRO A 266 -23.00 -19.23 13.53
CA PRO A 266 -23.07 -19.55 14.96
C PRO A 266 -23.21 -21.05 15.23
N GLU A 267 -23.75 -21.82 14.28
CA GLU A 267 -23.95 -23.26 14.44
C GLU A 267 -22.67 -24.07 14.24
N LEU A 268 -21.71 -23.57 13.47
CA LEU A 268 -20.45 -24.27 13.18
C LEU A 268 -19.32 -23.97 14.18
N PHE A 269 -19.35 -22.85 14.90
CA PHE A 269 -18.21 -22.37 15.68
C PHE A 269 -18.50 -21.96 17.13
N GLN A 270 -19.67 -22.29 17.72
CA GLN A 270 -19.90 -22.07 19.16
C GLN A 270 -19.69 -23.33 19.98
N PRO A 271 -18.56 -23.48 20.68
CA PRO A 271 -18.45 -24.53 21.71
C PRO A 271 -19.00 -24.13 23.09
N ASN A 272 -19.67 -23.00 23.29
CA ASN A 272 -20.39 -22.75 24.57
C ASN A 272 -21.37 -21.58 24.51
N LYS A 273 -22.63 -21.89 24.60
CA LYS A 273 -23.78 -20.97 24.76
C LYS A 273 -23.90 -20.39 26.19
N ASN A 274 -22.87 -19.79 26.76
CA ASN A 274 -22.99 -19.21 28.11
C ASN A 274 -22.36 -17.80 28.25
N SER A 275 -22.44 -16.96 27.24
CA SER A 275 -22.13 -15.54 27.41
C SER A 275 -23.15 -14.66 26.70
N SER A 276 -24.01 -14.08 27.54
CA SER A 276 -24.78 -12.82 27.38
C SER A 276 -24.85 -12.16 26.02
N ASP A 277 -26.00 -12.26 25.39
CA ASP A 277 -26.83 -11.27 24.66
C ASP A 277 -26.17 -10.03 24.02
N MET A 278 -25.08 -10.16 23.30
CA MET A 278 -24.75 -9.19 22.31
C MET A 278 -25.08 -9.76 20.93
N PRO A 279 -25.82 -9.03 20.07
CA PRO A 279 -26.09 -9.50 18.72
C PRO A 279 -24.77 -9.63 17.98
N VAL A 280 -24.40 -10.85 17.64
CA VAL A 280 -23.25 -11.11 16.74
C VAL A 280 -23.61 -10.47 15.40
N GLU A 281 -22.83 -9.46 14.97
CA GLU A 281 -22.99 -8.87 13.65
C GLU A 281 -22.76 -9.96 12.59
N ILE A 282 -23.81 -10.36 11.89
CA ILE A 282 -23.73 -11.40 10.85
C ILE A 282 -23.35 -10.72 9.55
N TYR A 283 -22.06 -10.76 9.23
CA TYR A 283 -21.60 -10.30 7.93
C TYR A 283 -22.05 -11.23 6.80
N LYS A 284 -22.40 -10.66 5.66
CA LYS A 284 -22.93 -11.41 4.51
C LYS A 284 -21.90 -11.60 3.39
N PRO A 285 -22.02 -12.70 2.60
CA PRO A 285 -21.21 -12.86 1.40
C PRO A 285 -21.39 -11.70 0.44
N HIS A 286 -20.29 -11.18 -0.08
CA HIS A 286 -20.29 -10.03 -0.97
C HIS A 286 -19.19 -10.13 -2.03
N VAL A 287 -19.39 -9.36 -3.09
CA VAL A 287 -18.42 -9.22 -4.18
C VAL A 287 -18.04 -7.76 -4.31
N ASN A 288 -16.75 -7.47 -4.20
CA ASN A 288 -16.18 -6.19 -4.57
C ASN A 288 -15.58 -6.29 -5.96
N TRP A 289 -15.88 -5.34 -6.83
CA TRP A 289 -15.31 -5.25 -8.16
C TRP A 289 -14.74 -3.85 -8.40
N SER A 290 -13.67 -3.77 -9.16
CA SER A 290 -13.12 -2.50 -9.60
C SER A 290 -12.46 -2.60 -10.96
N PHE A 291 -12.55 -1.51 -11.68
CA PHE A 291 -11.87 -1.24 -12.93
C PHE A 291 -11.01 0.00 -12.74
N GLN A 292 -9.76 -0.04 -13.16
CA GLN A 292 -8.85 1.09 -13.06
C GLN A 292 -8.07 1.31 -14.35
N HIS A 293 -7.82 2.56 -14.66
CA HIS A 293 -6.99 2.96 -15.79
C HIS A 293 -5.98 4.01 -15.33
N LYS A 294 -4.71 3.76 -15.65
CA LYS A 294 -3.62 4.73 -15.47
C LYS A 294 -3.02 5.05 -16.82
N GLN A 295 -2.75 6.33 -17.03
CA GLN A 295 -2.15 6.80 -18.27
C GLN A 295 -1.13 7.91 -18.01
N MET A 296 -0.07 7.92 -18.79
CA MET A 296 0.86 9.02 -18.89
C MET A 296 1.14 9.31 -20.35
N ILE A 297 1.06 10.58 -20.71
CA ILE A 297 1.40 11.09 -22.04
C ILE A 297 2.40 12.23 -21.84
N GLU A 298 3.55 12.14 -22.47
CA GLU A 298 4.56 13.19 -22.46
C GLU A 298 4.65 13.84 -23.84
N THR A 299 4.57 15.16 -23.89
CA THR A 299 4.69 15.96 -25.10
C THR A 299 5.81 16.98 -24.96
N ILE A 300 6.49 17.28 -26.07
CA ILE A 300 7.58 18.25 -26.08
C ILE A 300 7.08 19.66 -25.70
N ALA A 301 5.89 20.04 -26.16
CA ALA A 301 5.36 21.39 -25.99
C ALA A 301 4.74 21.63 -24.61
N LEU A 302 3.95 20.67 -24.08
CA LEU A 302 3.11 20.86 -22.89
C LEU A 302 3.60 20.09 -21.66
N GLY A 303 4.71 19.35 -21.79
CA GLY A 303 5.22 18.52 -20.70
C GLY A 303 4.48 17.20 -20.54
N SER A 304 4.14 16.76 -19.33
CA SER A 304 3.54 15.45 -19.11
C SER A 304 2.14 15.55 -18.46
N PHE A 305 1.19 14.84 -19.06
CA PHE A 305 -0.14 14.62 -18.52
C PHE A 305 -0.22 13.21 -17.91
N LYS A 306 -0.74 13.12 -16.69
CA LYS A 306 -0.97 11.85 -16.01
C LYS A 306 -2.44 11.78 -15.58
N SER A 307 -3.04 10.61 -15.74
CA SER A 307 -4.38 10.35 -15.24
C SER A 307 -4.47 9.00 -14.53
N PHE A 308 -5.29 8.95 -13.51
CA PHE A 308 -5.73 7.75 -12.82
C PHE A 308 -7.24 7.82 -12.67
N VAL A 309 -7.93 6.82 -13.17
CA VAL A 309 -9.38 6.70 -13.07
C VAL A 309 -9.70 5.33 -12.49
N GLN A 310 -10.56 5.27 -11.49
CA GLN A 310 -11.06 4.02 -10.93
C GLN A 310 -12.57 4.11 -10.75
N VAL A 311 -13.27 3.07 -11.19
CA VAL A 311 -14.69 2.84 -10.95
C VAL A 311 -14.85 1.48 -10.29
N GLY A 312 -15.80 1.34 -9.38
CA GLY A 312 -16.05 0.08 -8.72
C GLY A 312 -17.30 0.09 -7.88
N GLY A 313 -17.52 -1.00 -7.19
CA GLY A 313 -18.69 -1.14 -6.34
C GLY A 313 -18.77 -2.51 -5.69
N PHE A 314 -19.89 -2.70 -5.01
CA PHE A 314 -20.20 -3.93 -4.29
C PHE A 314 -21.49 -4.55 -4.84
N ILE A 315 -21.53 -5.87 -4.90
CA ILE A 315 -22.72 -6.66 -5.10
C ILE A 315 -23.03 -7.30 -3.75
N ARG A 316 -24.29 -7.20 -3.28
CA ARG A 316 -24.71 -7.62 -1.94
C ARG A 316 -23.92 -6.90 -0.84
N SER A 317 -24.14 -5.60 -0.73
CA SER A 317 -23.34 -4.72 0.13
C SER A 317 -23.96 -4.42 1.51
N SER A 318 -25.02 -5.12 1.90
CA SER A 318 -25.57 -5.02 3.25
C SER A 318 -24.67 -5.75 4.25
N GLU A 319 -24.40 -5.13 5.40
CA GLU A 319 -23.67 -5.74 6.52
C GLU A 319 -22.23 -6.15 6.15
N LEU A 320 -21.48 -5.19 5.61
CA LEU A 320 -20.05 -5.38 5.32
C LEU A 320 -19.20 -5.05 6.55
N PRO A 321 -18.17 -5.87 6.84
CA PRO A 321 -17.16 -5.49 7.83
C PRO A 321 -16.35 -4.27 7.37
N PHE A 322 -15.88 -3.45 8.31
CA PHE A 322 -15.07 -2.27 8.00
C PHE A 322 -13.82 -2.59 7.18
N THR A 323 -13.23 -3.77 7.37
CA THR A 323 -12.08 -4.25 6.59
C THR A 323 -12.35 -4.38 5.11
N ASP A 324 -13.62 -4.59 4.72
CA ASP A 324 -14.01 -4.83 3.34
C ASP A 324 -14.63 -3.61 2.66
N LEU A 325 -14.87 -2.51 3.39
CA LEU A 325 -15.24 -1.24 2.79
C LEU A 325 -14.18 -0.77 1.80
N LYS A 326 -14.59 -0.04 0.77
CA LYS A 326 -13.66 0.68 -0.09
C LYS A 326 -13.19 1.95 0.61
N HIS A 327 -11.92 1.96 0.99
CA HIS A 327 -11.25 3.13 1.53
C HIS A 327 -10.46 3.86 0.42
N PHE A 328 -10.46 5.19 0.45
CA PHE A 328 -9.76 6.02 -0.52
C PHE A 328 -8.51 6.63 0.11
N ASN A 329 -7.45 6.76 -0.68
CA ASN A 329 -6.19 7.31 -0.21
C ASN A 329 -6.31 8.83 -0.02
N GLY A 330 -6.47 9.24 1.22
CA GLY A 330 -6.42 10.63 1.65
C GLY A 330 -5.04 11.04 2.17
N ASN A 331 -4.94 12.28 2.67
CA ASN A 331 -3.75 12.76 3.36
C ASN A 331 -4.11 13.85 4.38
N GLU A 332 -3.88 13.57 5.65
CA GLU A 332 -4.04 14.53 6.75
C GLU A 332 -2.68 15.05 7.26
N THR A 333 -1.56 14.58 6.69
CA THR A 333 -0.22 15.02 7.05
C THR A 333 0.28 16.15 6.16
N SER A 334 1.24 16.96 6.64
CA SER A 334 1.86 18.01 5.83
C SER A 334 2.74 17.47 4.70
N VAL A 335 3.11 16.18 4.77
CA VAL A 335 4.00 15.54 3.80
C VAL A 335 3.21 14.57 2.93
N MET A 336 3.29 14.75 1.62
CA MET A 336 2.79 13.75 0.66
C MET A 336 3.87 12.75 0.33
N ARG A 337 3.50 11.48 0.29
CA ARG A 337 4.38 10.39 -0.09
C ARG A 337 3.72 9.49 -1.14
N GLY A 338 4.58 8.85 -1.94
CA GLY A 338 4.15 7.92 -2.97
C GLY A 338 3.71 8.60 -4.25
N SER A 339 2.85 7.96 -4.98
CA SER A 339 2.30 8.53 -6.20
C SER A 339 1.31 9.64 -5.87
N TYR A 340 1.68 10.88 -6.13
CA TYR A 340 0.77 12.03 -6.04
C TYR A 340 -0.52 11.82 -6.85
N LEU A 341 -0.42 11.04 -7.91
CA LEU A 341 -1.54 10.75 -8.79
C LEU A 341 -2.63 9.91 -8.11
N GLU A 342 -2.29 9.05 -7.14
CA GLU A 342 -3.25 8.10 -6.54
C GLU A 342 -3.74 8.50 -5.14
N VAL A 343 -3.29 9.66 -4.64
CA VAL A 343 -3.58 10.13 -3.28
C VAL A 343 -4.25 11.48 -3.33
N PHE A 344 -5.36 11.66 -2.62
CA PHE A 344 -5.95 12.98 -2.40
C PHE A 344 -5.07 13.79 -1.45
N GLY A 345 -4.95 15.09 -1.69
CA GLY A 345 -4.11 15.98 -0.87
C GLY A 345 -4.76 16.43 0.44
N LEU A 346 -6.10 16.44 0.49
CA LEU A 346 -6.86 16.96 1.64
C LEU A 346 -7.95 16.02 2.13
N LEU A 347 -8.22 14.90 1.44
CA LEU A 347 -9.28 13.97 1.84
C LEU A 347 -8.95 13.36 3.21
N PRO A 348 -9.85 13.46 4.20
CA PRO A 348 -9.67 12.81 5.50
C PRO A 348 -9.62 11.28 5.38
N TYR A 349 -8.76 10.65 6.18
CA TYR A 349 -8.64 9.20 6.20
C TYR A 349 -9.97 8.55 6.61
N TYR A 350 -10.37 7.49 5.92
CA TYR A 350 -11.55 6.65 6.16
C TYR A 350 -12.91 7.35 6.09
N LYS A 351 -12.99 8.68 6.18
CA LYS A 351 -14.26 9.42 6.26
C LYS A 351 -15.17 9.21 5.06
N PHE A 352 -14.61 9.05 3.86
CA PHE A 352 -15.34 8.82 2.61
C PHE A 352 -15.40 7.35 2.20
N SER A 353 -15.10 6.41 3.11
CA SER A 353 -15.19 4.97 2.81
C SER A 353 -16.58 4.59 2.34
N ALA A 354 -16.65 3.69 1.37
CA ALA A 354 -17.90 3.34 0.68
C ALA A 354 -18.17 1.83 0.72
N ASN A 355 -19.44 1.49 0.77
CA ASN A 355 -19.98 0.13 0.63
C ASN A 355 -20.83 -0.04 -0.65
N GLY A 356 -20.95 0.98 -1.48
CA GLY A 356 -21.71 1.00 -2.72
C GLY A 356 -20.84 1.32 -3.93
N HIS A 357 -21.46 1.84 -5.00
CA HIS A 357 -20.73 2.24 -6.20
C HIS A 357 -19.91 3.51 -5.95
N TYR A 358 -18.75 3.55 -6.59
CA TYR A 358 -17.86 4.69 -6.50
C TYR A 358 -17.13 4.96 -7.82
N PHE A 359 -16.74 6.21 -7.98
CA PHE A 359 -15.86 6.70 -9.04
C PHE A 359 -14.80 7.62 -8.43
N GLN A 360 -13.54 7.43 -8.78
CA GLN A 360 -12.49 8.41 -8.50
C GLN A 360 -11.68 8.70 -9.75
N GLY A 361 -11.37 9.98 -9.93
CA GLY A 361 -10.55 10.47 -11.04
C GLY A 361 -9.48 11.43 -10.53
N HIS A 362 -8.24 11.22 -10.94
CA HIS A 362 -7.10 12.05 -10.62
C HIS A 362 -6.39 12.44 -11.90
N PHE A 363 -6.19 13.72 -12.09
CA PHE A 363 -5.59 14.29 -13.29
C PHE A 363 -4.46 15.23 -12.87
N GLU A 364 -3.32 15.13 -13.51
CA GLU A 364 -2.17 15.97 -13.24
C GLU A 364 -1.49 16.38 -14.54
N GLN A 365 -1.31 17.69 -14.73
CA GLN A 365 -0.53 18.26 -15.79
C GLN A 365 0.75 18.88 -15.23
N ASN A 366 1.91 18.37 -15.64
CA ASN A 366 3.20 18.95 -15.32
C ASN A 366 3.72 19.69 -16.57
N PHE A 367 3.69 21.00 -16.50
CA PHE A 367 4.14 21.88 -17.59
C PHE A 367 5.68 21.96 -17.68
N LYS A 368 6.39 21.20 -16.83
CA LYS A 368 7.85 21.28 -16.74
C LYS A 368 8.30 22.74 -16.56
N GLY A 369 9.37 23.13 -17.27
CA GLY A 369 9.87 24.50 -17.24
C GLY A 369 9.13 25.50 -18.15
N PHE A 370 8.08 25.10 -18.87
CA PHE A 370 7.43 25.91 -19.91
C PHE A 370 7.09 27.35 -19.47
N LEU A 371 6.54 27.54 -18.27
CA LEU A 371 6.18 28.86 -17.75
C LEU A 371 7.42 29.67 -17.30
N TRP A 372 8.39 29.01 -16.66
CA TRP A 372 9.52 29.65 -16.01
C TRP A 372 10.70 29.92 -16.94
N GLN A 373 10.79 29.21 -18.07
CA GLN A 373 11.87 29.38 -19.05
C GLN A 373 11.87 30.75 -19.72
N LYS A 374 10.73 31.45 -19.70
CA LYS A 374 10.61 32.82 -20.26
C LYS A 374 11.15 33.89 -19.31
N LEU A 375 11.44 33.58 -18.06
CA LEU A 375 11.93 34.51 -17.06
C LEU A 375 13.44 34.33 -16.86
N PRO A 376 14.31 35.31 -17.21
CA PRO A 376 15.76 35.12 -17.32
C PRO A 376 16.42 34.66 -16.01
N PHE A 377 16.00 35.16 -14.85
CA PHE A 377 16.60 34.78 -13.57
C PHE A 377 16.08 33.42 -13.06
N ILE A 378 14.81 33.11 -13.28
CA ILE A 378 14.14 31.90 -12.77
C ILE A 378 14.44 30.69 -13.65
N LYS A 379 14.73 30.90 -14.94
CA LYS A 379 15.08 29.84 -15.90
C LYS A 379 16.17 28.89 -15.37
N LYS A 380 17.17 29.42 -14.66
CA LYS A 380 18.27 28.63 -14.09
C LYS A 380 17.82 27.62 -13.02
N LEU A 381 16.71 27.89 -12.34
CA LEU A 381 16.14 27.01 -11.31
C LEU A 381 15.47 25.76 -11.92
N ASN A 382 15.06 25.84 -13.20
CA ASN A 382 14.35 24.78 -13.90
C ASN A 382 13.14 24.23 -13.13
N LEU A 383 12.34 25.13 -12.54
CA LEU A 383 11.14 24.77 -11.79
C LEU A 383 10.06 24.22 -12.72
N HIS A 384 9.29 23.26 -12.20
CA HIS A 384 8.15 22.69 -12.87
C HIS A 384 6.85 23.23 -12.26
N THR A 385 5.94 23.74 -13.10
CA THR A 385 4.59 24.05 -12.67
C THR A 385 3.72 22.83 -12.86
N ILE A 386 3.00 22.45 -11.81
CA ILE A 386 2.14 21.29 -11.79
C ILE A 386 0.74 21.72 -11.38
N VAL A 387 -0.25 21.30 -12.16
CA VAL A 387 -1.66 21.53 -11.84
C VAL A 387 -2.34 20.18 -11.73
N SER A 388 -3.13 19.98 -10.69
CA SER A 388 -3.89 18.74 -10.51
C SER A 388 -5.34 19.00 -10.12
N PHE A 389 -6.20 18.11 -10.59
CA PHE A 389 -7.61 18.03 -10.22
C PHE A 389 -7.94 16.60 -9.83
N LYS A 390 -8.65 16.44 -8.70
CA LYS A 390 -9.05 15.12 -8.21
C LYS A 390 -10.52 15.15 -7.79
N THR A 391 -11.24 14.08 -8.09
CA THR A 391 -12.66 13.96 -7.79
C THR A 391 -12.98 12.57 -7.26
N LEU A 392 -13.91 12.51 -6.31
CA LEU A 392 -14.43 11.29 -5.72
C LEU A 392 -15.95 11.38 -5.66
N HIS A 393 -16.62 10.40 -6.24
CA HIS A 393 -18.06 10.21 -6.16
C HIS A 393 -18.33 8.88 -5.48
N THR A 394 -19.14 8.89 -4.45
CA THR A 394 -19.60 7.69 -3.74
C THR A 394 -21.12 7.71 -3.67
N GLN A 395 -21.73 6.55 -3.75
CA GLN A 395 -23.19 6.41 -3.73
C GLN A 395 -23.81 7.10 -2.52
N GLY A 396 -24.86 7.89 -2.74
CA GLY A 396 -25.61 8.56 -1.68
C GLY A 396 -24.92 9.77 -1.02
N ARG A 397 -23.80 10.28 -1.59
CA ARG A 397 -23.07 11.41 -1.02
C ARG A 397 -22.75 12.49 -2.05
N ASN A 398 -22.56 13.71 -1.55
CA ASN A 398 -22.06 14.80 -2.38
C ASN A 398 -20.65 14.50 -2.90
N PRO A 399 -20.34 14.82 -4.16
CA PRO A 399 -19.01 14.67 -4.71
C PRO A 399 -17.95 15.42 -3.90
N TYR A 400 -16.82 14.76 -3.63
CA TYR A 400 -15.64 15.42 -3.13
C TYR A 400 -14.72 15.79 -4.29
N GLN A 401 -14.26 17.03 -4.30
CA GLN A 401 -13.36 17.52 -5.33
C GLN A 401 -12.25 18.35 -4.69
N GLU A 402 -11.05 18.25 -5.23
CA GLU A 402 -9.92 19.08 -4.85
C GLU A 402 -9.11 19.50 -6.07
N PHE A 403 -8.54 20.67 -5.98
CA PHE A 403 -7.67 21.26 -6.97
C PHE A 403 -6.34 21.62 -6.34
N ALA A 404 -5.23 21.49 -7.07
CA ALA A 404 -3.93 21.93 -6.58
C ALA A 404 -3.09 22.58 -7.65
N ILE A 405 -2.28 23.55 -7.20
CA ILE A 405 -1.20 24.15 -7.97
C ILE A 405 0.10 23.91 -7.20
N GLY A 406 1.11 23.38 -7.88
CA GLY A 406 2.38 23.02 -7.29
C GLY A 406 3.59 23.47 -8.06
N LEU A 407 4.69 23.55 -7.34
CA LEU A 407 6.03 23.72 -7.86
C LEU A 407 6.84 22.45 -7.60
N GLY A 408 7.38 21.86 -8.63
CA GLY A 408 8.25 20.69 -8.58
C GLY A 408 9.66 21.00 -9.05
N ASN A 409 10.51 19.96 -9.01
CA ASN A 409 11.92 20.06 -9.36
C ASN A 409 12.69 21.08 -8.52
N ILE A 410 12.30 21.20 -7.23
CA ILE A 410 12.95 22.10 -6.27
C ILE A 410 14.15 21.38 -5.65
N GLY A 411 15.31 22.05 -5.61
CA GLY A 411 16.55 21.50 -5.05
C GLY A 411 17.80 22.08 -5.70
N VAL A 412 18.96 21.53 -5.34
CA VAL A 412 20.26 22.00 -5.81
C VAL A 412 20.96 20.86 -6.58
N GLY A 413 21.55 21.20 -7.73
CA GLY A 413 22.32 20.26 -8.54
C GLY A 413 21.47 19.06 -9.01
N ARG A 414 21.89 17.85 -8.66
CA ARG A 414 21.18 16.58 -9.01
C ARG A 414 20.09 16.20 -8.01
N THR A 415 19.95 16.91 -6.88
CA THR A 415 19.00 16.61 -5.81
C THR A 415 17.72 17.45 -5.92
N LYS A 416 17.19 17.62 -7.13
CA LYS A 416 15.94 18.36 -7.39
C LYS A 416 14.73 17.42 -7.22
N ILE A 417 14.45 17.01 -6.00
CA ILE A 417 13.44 15.99 -5.66
C ILE A 417 12.26 16.55 -4.88
N LEU A 418 12.30 17.84 -4.46
CA LEU A 418 11.21 18.41 -3.69
C LEU A 418 10.09 18.95 -4.59
N ARG A 419 8.88 18.78 -4.10
CA ARG A 419 7.64 19.33 -4.66
C ARG A 419 6.84 19.97 -3.54
N VAL A 420 6.26 21.14 -3.80
CA VAL A 420 5.38 21.88 -2.89
C VAL A 420 4.09 22.20 -3.63
N ASP A 421 2.96 21.78 -3.10
CA ASP A 421 1.64 21.98 -3.67
C ASP A 421 0.72 22.72 -2.71
N PHE A 422 -0.04 23.68 -3.23
CA PHE A 422 -1.17 24.27 -2.55
C PHE A 422 -2.44 23.57 -3.03
N PHE A 423 -3.13 22.93 -2.10
CA PHE A 423 -4.40 22.23 -2.32
C PHE A 423 -5.58 23.04 -1.81
N ARG A 424 -6.71 22.96 -2.50
CA ARG A 424 -8.00 23.48 -2.06
C ARG A 424 -9.09 22.47 -2.38
N SER A 425 -9.90 22.10 -1.37
CA SER A 425 -11.09 21.27 -1.58
C SER A 425 -12.32 22.14 -1.90
N LEU A 426 -13.21 21.61 -2.71
CA LEU A 426 -14.46 22.27 -3.14
C LEU A 426 -15.69 21.63 -2.47
N HIS A 427 -15.50 20.68 -1.56
CA HIS A 427 -16.60 20.01 -0.86
C HIS A 427 -17.20 20.91 0.22
N LYS A 428 -18.53 21.10 0.22
CA LYS A 428 -19.22 22.06 1.10
C LYS A 428 -18.95 21.86 2.60
N GLN A 429 -18.83 20.61 3.05
CA GLN A 429 -18.59 20.26 4.47
C GLN A 429 -17.12 20.13 4.83
N GLU A 430 -16.23 20.03 3.84
CA GLU A 430 -14.78 19.82 3.99
C GLU A 430 -14.02 20.87 3.18
N MET A 431 -14.45 22.13 3.26
CA MET A 431 -13.75 23.24 2.60
C MET A 431 -12.44 23.54 3.32
N ASN A 432 -11.40 22.86 2.91
CA ASN A 432 -10.07 23.00 3.46
C ASN A 432 -9.09 23.50 2.40
N ALA A 433 -8.05 24.17 2.86
CA ALA A 433 -6.87 24.50 2.05
C ALA A 433 -5.62 24.20 2.84
N ALA A 434 -4.62 23.63 2.20
CA ALA A 434 -3.34 23.37 2.83
C ALA A 434 -2.19 23.29 1.82
N VAL A 435 -1.01 23.58 2.32
CA VAL A 435 0.25 23.34 1.62
C VAL A 435 0.73 21.93 1.97
N ARG A 436 1.15 21.18 0.94
CA ARG A 436 1.75 19.86 1.08
C ARG A 436 3.14 19.85 0.47
N VAL A 437 4.05 19.20 1.15
CA VAL A 437 5.43 19.02 0.68
C VAL A 437 5.67 17.54 0.40
N GLY A 438 6.32 17.21 -0.69
CA GLY A 438 6.61 15.84 -1.02
C GLY A 438 7.91 15.66 -1.78
N LEU A 439 8.33 14.40 -1.84
CA LEU A 439 9.50 13.98 -2.60
C LEU A 439 9.01 13.32 -3.90
N VAL A 440 9.56 13.78 -5.02
CA VAL A 440 9.33 13.20 -6.35
C VAL A 440 10.65 12.53 -6.77
N TYR A 441 10.60 11.22 -6.98
CA TYR A 441 11.76 10.43 -7.44
C TYR A 441 11.65 10.12 -8.93
#